data_72948b90220ab6c6e782d2be9a6a4038
#
_entry.id   72948b90220ab6c6e782d2be9a6a4038
#
_cell.length_a   1.000
_cell.length_b   1.000
_cell.length_c   1.000
_cell.angle_alpha   90.00
_cell.angle_beta   90.00
_cell.angle_gamma   90.00
#
_symmetry.space_group_name_H-M   'P 1'
#
loop_
_entity.id
_entity.type
_entity.pdbx_description
1 polymer ?
#
loop_
_entity_poly.entity_id
_entity_poly.type
_entity_poly.pdbx_seq_one_letter_code
_entity_poly.pdbx_strand_id
1 'polypeptide(L)'
;MLLINDVTAVTMDAQRRILSNASIAIEGNQIVAVDTSDVLKSRFASAEQFQADGMVVIPGLIDTHAHADQSLLRGLGDLMHWIPFLDDVVEPYLVKRDPADAVLALSLIHI
;
A
#
# COMPACT_ATOMS: atom_id res chain seq x y z
N MET A 1 13.96 5.47 16.96
CA MET A 1 13.61 6.39 15.86
C MET A 1 14.25 5.88 14.59
N LEU A 2 13.51 5.87 13.47
CA LEU A 2 13.98 5.50 12.13
C LEU A 2 13.96 6.75 11.25
N LEU A 3 14.98 6.94 10.43
CA LEU A 3 15.04 7.98 9.40
C LEU A 3 15.18 7.33 8.02
N ILE A 4 14.15 7.46 7.18
CA ILE A 4 14.19 7.03 5.77
C ILE A 4 14.71 8.21 4.95
N ASN A 5 15.80 7.99 4.21
CA ASN A 5 16.55 9.07 3.56
C ASN A 5 16.48 9.05 2.03
N ASP A 6 16.65 10.24 1.47
CA ASP A 6 16.95 10.47 0.04
C ASP A 6 15.84 9.97 -0.91
N VAL A 7 14.58 10.11 -0.46
CA VAL A 7 13.39 9.72 -1.22
C VAL A 7 12.77 10.89 -1.98
N THR A 8 11.92 10.59 -2.95
CA THR A 8 10.88 11.51 -3.40
C THR A 8 9.62 11.27 -2.57
N ALA A 9 9.26 12.20 -1.70
CA ALA A 9 8.07 12.10 -0.86
C ALA A 9 6.88 12.81 -1.50
N VAL A 10 5.82 12.06 -1.81
CA VAL A 10 4.51 12.59 -2.22
C VAL A 10 3.63 12.63 -0.99
N THR A 11 3.49 13.78 -0.37
CA THR A 11 2.95 13.89 0.99
C THR A 11 1.43 13.73 1.07
N MET A 12 0.71 13.97 -0.03
CA MET A 12 -0.76 14.01 -0.09
C MET A 12 -1.40 14.91 0.98
N ASP A 13 -0.61 15.86 1.52
CA ASP A 13 -1.10 16.86 2.45
C ASP A 13 -1.99 17.91 1.76
N ALA A 14 -2.51 18.87 2.52
CA ALA A 14 -3.38 19.94 1.99
C ALA A 14 -2.71 20.77 0.89
N GLN A 15 -1.37 20.87 0.90
CA GLN A 15 -0.58 21.57 -0.11
C GLN A 15 -0.18 20.66 -1.28
N ARG A 16 -0.45 19.35 -1.19
CA ARG A 16 -0.08 18.32 -2.20
C ARG A 16 1.38 18.40 -2.62
N ARG A 17 2.26 18.54 -1.63
CA ARG A 17 3.69 18.70 -1.88
C ARG A 17 4.32 17.43 -2.43
N ILE A 18 5.24 17.62 -3.36
CA ILE A 18 6.18 16.59 -3.81
C ILE A 18 7.57 17.11 -3.46
N LEU A 19 8.24 16.43 -2.53
CA LEU A 19 9.55 16.80 -2.03
C LEU A 19 10.60 15.86 -2.61
N SER A 20 11.44 16.35 -3.48
CA SER A 20 12.62 15.63 -3.96
C SER A 20 13.72 15.68 -2.90
N ASN A 21 14.52 14.62 -2.81
CA ASN A 21 15.60 14.52 -1.83
C ASN A 21 15.11 14.79 -0.39
N ALA A 22 14.03 14.13 -0.03
CA ALA A 22 13.39 14.24 1.27
C ALA A 22 13.82 13.11 2.21
N SER A 23 13.67 13.35 3.52
CA SER A 23 13.72 12.30 4.53
C SER A 23 12.42 12.27 5.33
N ILE A 24 12.14 11.12 5.92
CA ILE A 24 10.95 10.86 6.75
C ILE A 24 11.43 10.30 8.08
N ALA A 25 11.14 11.02 9.16
CA ALA A 25 11.46 10.58 10.51
C ALA A 25 10.24 9.89 11.16
N ILE A 26 10.46 8.69 11.68
CA ILE A 26 9.43 7.83 12.28
C ILE A 26 9.84 7.49 13.71
N GLU A 27 8.91 7.71 14.63
CA GLU A 27 9.06 7.29 16.03
C GLU A 27 7.90 6.39 16.44
N GLY A 28 8.21 5.14 16.77
CA GLY A 28 7.19 4.12 16.99
C GLY A 28 6.35 3.90 15.73
N ASN A 29 5.06 4.25 15.80
CA ASN A 29 4.11 4.16 14.69
C ASN A 29 3.70 5.53 14.12
N GLN A 30 4.45 6.60 14.41
CA GLN A 30 4.13 7.96 14.01
C GLN A 30 5.21 8.53 13.09
N ILE A 31 4.78 9.21 12.02
CA ILE A 31 5.63 10.09 11.24
C ILE A 31 5.74 11.40 12.01
N VAL A 32 6.94 11.72 12.49
CA VAL A 32 7.18 12.92 13.31
C VAL A 32 7.74 14.10 12.52
N ALA A 33 8.31 13.84 11.34
CA ALA A 33 8.76 14.89 10.43
C ALA A 33 8.88 14.37 8.99
N VAL A 34 8.64 15.27 8.03
CA VAL A 34 8.95 15.10 6.60
C VAL A 34 9.54 16.41 6.11
N ASP A 35 10.80 16.38 5.68
CA ASP A 35 11.52 17.57 5.21
C ASP A 35 12.67 17.14 4.28
N THR A 36 13.48 18.11 3.82
CA THR A 36 14.67 17.79 3.03
C THR A 36 15.65 16.91 3.81
N SER A 37 16.35 16.04 3.09
CA SER A 37 17.28 15.08 3.70
C SER A 37 18.35 15.76 4.55
N ASP A 38 18.91 16.87 4.10
CA ASP A 38 19.96 17.57 4.85
C ASP A 38 19.48 18.08 6.21
N VAL A 39 18.25 18.61 6.25
CA VAL A 39 17.63 19.11 7.48
C VAL A 39 17.40 17.96 8.47
N LEU A 40 16.79 16.86 8.03
CA LEU A 40 16.44 15.77 8.94
C LEU A 40 17.63 14.91 9.32
N LYS A 41 18.60 14.67 8.44
CA LYS A 41 19.86 14.01 8.78
C LYS A 41 20.62 14.77 9.88
N SER A 42 20.65 16.09 9.81
CA SER A 42 21.25 16.92 10.84
C SER A 42 20.47 16.85 12.16
N ARG A 43 19.15 16.96 12.10
CA ARG A 43 18.26 16.99 13.26
C ARG A 43 18.19 15.63 13.99
N PHE A 44 18.25 14.53 13.27
CA PHE A 44 18.08 13.17 13.78
C PHE A 44 19.32 12.30 13.51
N ALA A 45 20.50 12.85 13.69
CA ALA A 45 21.77 12.17 13.40
C ALA A 45 21.97 10.85 14.17
N SER A 46 21.34 10.67 15.33
CA SER A 46 21.38 9.44 16.13
C SER A 46 20.28 8.42 15.80
N ALA A 47 19.39 8.74 14.86
CA ALA A 47 18.37 7.79 14.44
C ALA A 47 18.97 6.64 13.60
N GLU A 48 18.31 5.49 13.60
CA GLU A 48 18.60 4.42 12.65
C GLU A 48 18.36 4.94 11.23
N GLN A 49 19.35 4.78 10.33
CA GLN A 49 19.32 5.34 8.98
C GLN A 49 18.94 4.26 7.96
N PHE A 50 17.90 4.49 7.18
CA PHE A 50 17.52 3.67 6.04
C PHE A 50 17.71 4.47 4.76
N GLN A 51 18.64 4.06 3.90
CA GLN A 51 18.90 4.71 2.61
C GLN A 51 17.92 4.18 1.56
N ALA A 52 17.22 5.11 0.90
CA ALA A 52 16.16 4.80 -0.05
C ALA A 52 16.25 5.64 -1.33
N ASP A 53 17.49 5.86 -1.78
CA ASP A 53 17.78 6.64 -2.98
C ASP A 53 16.98 6.15 -4.18
N GLY A 54 16.35 7.08 -4.89
CA GLY A 54 15.55 6.79 -6.09
C GLY A 54 14.17 6.21 -5.80
N MET A 55 13.81 5.96 -4.54
CA MET A 55 12.48 5.49 -4.18
C MET A 55 11.49 6.65 -4.06
N VAL A 56 10.23 6.34 -4.37
CA VAL A 56 9.09 7.22 -4.12
C VAL A 56 8.32 6.71 -2.92
N VAL A 57 8.06 7.59 -1.98
CA VAL A 57 7.25 7.28 -0.79
C VAL A 57 5.91 8.02 -0.89
N ILE A 58 4.84 7.29 -0.71
CA ILE A 58 3.46 7.78 -0.67
C ILE A 58 2.81 7.34 0.64
N PRO A 59 1.77 8.02 1.13
CA PRO A 59 0.93 7.47 2.20
C PRO A 59 0.36 6.11 1.82
N GLY A 60 0.15 5.24 2.80
CA GLY A 60 -0.50 3.95 2.56
C GLY A 60 -1.84 4.12 1.86
N LEU A 61 -2.09 3.27 0.87
CA LEU A 61 -3.34 3.32 0.11
C LEU A 61 -4.50 2.85 0.99
N ILE A 62 -5.64 3.53 0.86
CA ILE A 62 -6.91 3.15 1.49
C ILE A 62 -7.86 2.76 0.37
N ASP A 63 -8.19 1.48 0.31
CA ASP A 63 -9.17 0.96 -0.63
C ASP A 63 -10.52 0.83 0.07
N THR A 64 -11.50 1.59 -0.39
CA THR A 64 -12.86 1.59 0.18
C THR A 64 -13.84 0.71 -0.59
N HIS A 65 -13.39 0.09 -1.71
CA HIS A 65 -14.18 -0.82 -2.51
C HIS A 65 -13.27 -1.86 -3.17
N ALA A 66 -13.18 -3.03 -2.57
CA ALA A 66 -12.34 -4.12 -3.07
C ALA A 66 -13.11 -5.44 -3.13
N HIS A 67 -12.74 -6.27 -4.10
CA HIS A 67 -13.19 -7.65 -4.26
C HIS A 67 -11.99 -8.62 -4.16
N ALA A 68 -11.12 -8.38 -3.20
CA ALA A 68 -9.85 -9.10 -3.06
C ALA A 68 -10.02 -10.61 -2.89
N ASP A 69 -11.10 -11.03 -2.24
CA ASP A 69 -11.45 -12.43 -2.04
C ASP A 69 -11.87 -13.17 -3.33
N GLN A 70 -12.22 -12.42 -4.38
CA GLN A 70 -12.58 -12.98 -5.68
C GLN A 70 -11.36 -13.28 -6.57
N SER A 71 -10.15 -13.02 -6.12
CA SER A 71 -8.94 -13.29 -6.90
C SER A 71 -8.75 -14.78 -7.26
N LEU A 72 -9.35 -15.70 -6.47
CA LEU A 72 -9.39 -17.13 -6.78
C LEU A 72 -10.33 -17.48 -7.95
N LEU A 73 -11.20 -16.58 -8.36
CA LEU A 73 -12.11 -16.76 -9.50
C LEU A 73 -11.48 -16.38 -10.85
N ARG A 74 -10.20 -16.00 -10.87
CA ARG A 74 -9.50 -15.60 -12.08
C ARG A 74 -9.65 -16.64 -13.17
N GLY A 75 -10.09 -16.20 -14.35
CA GLY A 75 -10.26 -17.02 -15.53
C GLY A 75 -11.59 -17.76 -15.62
N LEU A 76 -12.41 -17.79 -14.58
CA LEU A 76 -13.69 -18.54 -14.61
C LEU A 76 -14.79 -17.79 -15.36
N GLY A 77 -14.65 -16.48 -15.54
CA GLY A 77 -15.67 -15.64 -16.17
C GLY A 77 -15.23 -14.89 -17.42
N ASP A 78 -14.08 -15.23 -18.01
CA ASP A 78 -13.42 -14.42 -19.06
C ASP A 78 -14.30 -14.11 -20.29
N LEU A 79 -15.28 -14.95 -20.60
CA LEU A 79 -16.20 -14.77 -21.74
C LEU A 79 -17.66 -14.58 -21.30
N MET A 80 -17.92 -14.37 -20.02
CA MET A 80 -19.26 -14.23 -19.48
C MET A 80 -19.69 -12.76 -19.46
N HIS A 81 -20.97 -12.52 -19.70
CA HIS A 81 -21.58 -11.24 -19.39
C HIS A 81 -21.66 -11.05 -17.88
N TRP A 82 -21.75 -9.79 -17.44
CA TRP A 82 -21.69 -9.43 -16.03
C TRP A 82 -22.74 -10.16 -15.16
N ILE A 83 -24.01 -10.22 -15.57
CA ILE A 83 -25.06 -10.87 -14.76
C ILE A 83 -24.82 -12.38 -14.62
N PRO A 84 -24.64 -13.17 -15.71
CA PRO A 84 -24.27 -14.58 -15.58
C PRO A 84 -23.00 -14.81 -14.77
N PHE A 85 -22.00 -13.93 -14.86
CA PHE A 85 -20.80 -14.04 -14.03
C PHE A 85 -21.12 -13.91 -12.53
N LEU A 86 -22.00 -12.98 -12.16
CA LEU A 86 -22.41 -12.84 -10.77
C LEU A 86 -23.19 -14.08 -10.30
N ASP A 87 -24.21 -14.51 -11.05
CA ASP A 87 -25.15 -15.54 -10.63
C ASP A 87 -24.51 -16.95 -10.63
N ASP A 88 -23.70 -17.26 -11.65
CA ASP A 88 -23.17 -18.60 -11.87
C ASP A 88 -21.79 -18.84 -11.27
N VAL A 89 -21.02 -17.76 -11.00
CA VAL A 89 -19.65 -17.86 -10.50
C VAL A 89 -19.48 -17.20 -9.13
N VAL A 90 -19.80 -15.92 -9.03
CA VAL A 90 -19.50 -15.13 -7.82
C VAL A 90 -20.38 -15.54 -6.65
N GLU A 91 -21.70 -15.59 -6.81
CA GLU A 91 -22.61 -15.95 -5.72
C GLU A 91 -22.37 -17.38 -5.20
N PRO A 92 -22.25 -18.42 -6.06
CA PRO A 92 -21.93 -19.77 -5.58
C PRO A 92 -20.60 -19.84 -4.85
N TYR A 93 -19.59 -19.08 -5.27
CA TYR A 93 -18.31 -19.01 -4.57
C TYR A 93 -18.48 -18.36 -3.19
N LEU A 94 -19.13 -17.21 -3.10
CA LEU A 94 -19.32 -16.49 -1.83
C LEU A 94 -20.08 -17.34 -0.79
N VAL A 95 -21.02 -18.16 -1.23
CA VAL A 95 -21.78 -19.07 -0.36
C VAL A 95 -20.95 -20.27 0.12
N LYS A 96 -20.05 -20.77 -0.71
CA LYS A 96 -19.29 -22.04 -0.45
C LYS A 96 -17.91 -21.81 0.13
N ARG A 97 -17.31 -20.64 -0.06
CA ARG A 97 -15.95 -20.35 0.43
C ARG A 97 -15.90 -20.39 1.95
N ASP A 98 -14.79 -20.82 2.49
CA ASP A 98 -14.49 -20.70 3.90
C ASP A 98 -13.59 -19.45 4.19
N PRO A 99 -13.37 -19.09 5.46
CA PRO A 99 -12.48 -17.97 5.82
C PRO A 99 -11.03 -18.16 5.33
N ALA A 100 -10.55 -19.40 5.19
CA ALA A 100 -9.20 -19.66 4.71
C ALA A 100 -9.07 -19.33 3.22
N ASP A 101 -10.11 -19.54 2.41
CA ASP A 101 -10.13 -19.13 1.01
C ASP A 101 -9.97 -17.63 0.85
N ALA A 102 -10.62 -16.83 1.72
CA ALA A 102 -10.51 -15.37 1.68
C ALA A 102 -9.08 -14.91 2.03
N VAL A 103 -8.45 -15.55 3.01
CA VAL A 103 -7.04 -15.27 3.37
C VAL A 103 -6.11 -15.65 2.22
N LEU A 104 -6.31 -16.81 1.61
CA LEU A 104 -5.52 -17.28 0.47
C LEU A 104 -5.69 -16.33 -0.72
N ALA A 105 -6.91 -15.93 -1.06
CA ALA A 105 -7.21 -14.99 -2.13
C ALA A 105 -6.47 -13.68 -1.95
N LEU A 106 -6.51 -13.12 -0.74
CA LEU A 106 -5.82 -11.87 -0.42
C LEU A 106 -4.30 -12.05 -0.44
N SER A 107 -3.78 -13.21 -0.06
CA SER A 107 -2.32 -13.46 -0.04
C SER A 107 -1.67 -13.39 -1.42
N LEU A 108 -2.43 -13.51 -2.50
CA LEU A 108 -1.92 -13.38 -3.87
C LEU A 108 -1.36 -11.99 -4.18
N ILE A 109 -1.69 -10.98 -3.40
CA ILE A 109 -1.08 -9.64 -3.52
C ILE A 109 0.43 -9.64 -3.22
N HIS A 110 0.94 -10.66 -2.52
CA HIS A 110 2.35 -10.77 -2.14
C HIS A 110 3.21 -11.56 -3.14
N ILE A 111 2.65 -11.95 -4.27
CA ILE A 111 3.36 -12.72 -5.30
C ILE A 111 4.12 -11.81 -6.26
#